data_01c0464db841183e82d1c98c4d671d69
#
_entry.id   01c0464db841183e82d1c98c4d671d69
#
_cell.length_a   1.000
_cell.length_b   1.000
_cell.length_c   1.000
_cell.angle_alpha   90.00
_cell.angle_beta   90.00
_cell.angle_gamma   90.00
#
_symmetry.space_group_name_H-M   'P 1'
#
loop_
_entity.id
_entity.type
_entity.pdbx_description
1 polymer ?
#
loop_
_entity_poly.entity_id
_entity_poly.type
_entity_poly.pdbx_seq_one_letter_code
_entity_poly.pdbx_strand_id
1 'polypeptide(L)'
;MPVIRAADEKNVLGLQRSVVDLATRARSRQLKPDEVTGGTFSITNFGSFGSLIGTPVINQPQVAILGIGTVDKTPVVIDDAIAIRSICHLSLSFDHRLIDGALADQFMTKVKQVLEGWSEEVL
;
A
#
# COMPACT_ATOMS: atom_id res chain seq x y z
N MET A 1 12.81 -2.88 5.93
CA MET A 1 12.09 -2.06 4.94
C MET A 1 12.50 -0.61 5.12
N PRO A 2 12.81 0.16 4.06
CA PRO A 2 13.11 1.58 4.21
C PRO A 2 11.88 2.37 4.64
N VAL A 3 12.10 3.47 5.36
CA VAL A 3 11.04 4.29 5.96
C VAL A 3 11.04 5.68 5.34
N ILE A 4 9.88 6.09 4.83
CA ILE A 4 9.63 7.48 4.41
C ILE A 4 9.16 8.26 5.63
N ARG A 5 9.96 9.19 6.11
CA ARG A 5 9.63 10.05 7.26
C ARG A 5 8.63 11.13 6.85
N ALA A 6 7.72 11.47 7.78
CA ALA A 6 6.71 12.53 7.60
C ALA A 6 5.98 12.40 6.25
N ALA A 7 5.48 11.19 5.94
CA ALA A 7 4.84 10.89 4.66
C ALA A 7 3.54 11.71 4.46
N ASP A 8 2.86 12.05 5.54
CA ASP A 8 1.66 12.89 5.58
C ASP A 8 1.92 14.36 5.22
N GLU A 9 3.15 14.84 5.34
CA GLU A 9 3.57 16.19 4.95
C GLU A 9 3.98 16.28 3.47
N LYS A 10 4.02 15.16 2.74
CA LYS A 10 4.48 15.08 1.36
C LYS A 10 3.31 14.97 0.38
N ASN A 11 3.41 15.67 -0.73
CA ASN A 11 2.54 15.43 -1.88
C ASN A 11 2.97 14.17 -2.65
N VAL A 12 2.17 13.75 -3.63
CA VAL A 12 2.44 12.53 -4.42
C VAL A 12 3.80 12.56 -5.09
N LEU A 13 4.22 13.71 -5.65
CA LEU A 13 5.54 13.87 -6.28
C LEU A 13 6.68 13.73 -5.28
N GLY A 14 6.53 14.29 -4.07
CA GLY A 14 7.50 14.15 -2.98
C GLY A 14 7.60 12.72 -2.48
N LEU A 15 6.47 12.01 -2.38
CA LEU A 15 6.45 10.58 -2.04
C LEU A 15 7.13 9.74 -3.12
N GLN A 16 6.84 9.99 -4.40
CA GLN A 16 7.47 9.30 -5.53
C GLN A 16 8.99 9.46 -5.52
N ARG A 17 9.48 10.68 -5.32
CA ARG A 17 10.93 10.95 -5.20
C ARG A 17 11.56 10.18 -4.03
N SER A 18 10.90 10.14 -2.89
CA SER A 18 11.37 9.39 -1.72
C SER A 18 11.43 7.88 -1.99
N VAL A 19 10.41 7.33 -2.65
CA VAL A 19 10.38 5.90 -3.04
C VAL A 19 11.53 5.57 -3.98
N VAL A 20 11.74 6.36 -5.03
CA VAL A 20 12.81 6.13 -6.02
C VAL A 20 14.19 6.22 -5.38
N ASP A 21 14.44 7.23 -4.55
CA ASP A 21 15.72 7.39 -3.84
C ASP A 21 16.00 6.20 -2.93
N LEU A 22 15.07 5.88 -2.03
CA LEU A 22 15.23 4.77 -1.09
C LEU A 22 15.38 3.42 -1.81
N ALA A 23 14.62 3.18 -2.87
CA ALA A 23 14.71 1.94 -3.65
C ALA A 23 16.08 1.81 -4.36
N THR A 24 16.58 2.89 -4.93
CA THR A 24 17.88 2.92 -5.60
C THR A 24 19.01 2.64 -4.60
N ARG A 25 19.01 3.31 -3.46
CA ARG A 25 20.01 3.11 -2.41
C ARG A 25 19.89 1.75 -1.72
N ALA A 26 18.68 1.19 -1.61
CA ALA A 26 18.46 -0.15 -1.13
C ALA A 26 19.12 -1.21 -2.02
N ARG A 27 18.95 -1.10 -3.35
CA ARG A 27 19.54 -2.02 -4.32
C ARG A 27 21.07 -1.96 -4.33
N SER A 28 21.65 -0.78 -4.12
CA SER A 28 23.10 -0.55 -4.03
C SER A 28 23.67 -0.77 -2.62
N ARG A 29 22.84 -1.22 -1.65
CA ARG A 29 23.23 -1.44 -0.25
C ARG A 29 23.77 -0.18 0.45
N GLN A 30 23.20 0.99 0.13
CA GLN A 30 23.63 2.30 0.65
C GLN A 30 22.65 2.87 1.68
N LEU A 31 21.67 2.10 2.14
CA LEU A 31 20.77 2.53 3.21
C LEU A 31 21.49 2.58 4.55
N LYS A 32 21.23 3.63 5.33
CA LYS A 32 21.71 3.76 6.70
C LYS A 32 20.78 3.01 7.67
N PRO A 33 21.28 2.55 8.83
CA PRO A 33 20.46 1.84 9.81
C PRO A 33 19.23 2.61 10.29
N ASP A 34 19.33 3.93 10.44
CA ASP A 34 18.23 4.80 10.85
C ASP A 34 17.13 4.96 9.78
N GLU A 35 17.43 4.65 8.53
CA GLU A 35 16.46 4.70 7.43
C GLU A 35 15.54 3.45 7.36
N VAL A 36 15.83 2.42 8.12
CA VAL A 36 15.06 1.16 8.14
C VAL A 36 14.35 0.90 9.47
N THR A 37 14.37 1.86 10.38
CA THR A 37 13.78 1.78 11.72
C THR A 37 12.75 2.89 11.97
N GLY A 38 11.85 2.66 12.94
CA GLY A 38 10.89 3.67 13.40
C GLY A 38 9.73 3.96 12.43
N GLY A 39 9.45 3.08 11.48
CA GLY A 39 8.23 3.15 10.69
C GLY A 39 7.00 2.81 11.54
N THR A 40 5.86 3.42 11.23
CA THR A 40 4.60 3.25 11.96
C THR A 40 3.59 2.39 11.21
N PHE A 41 3.72 2.29 9.89
CA PHE A 41 2.88 1.49 9.00
C PHE A 41 3.72 0.97 7.84
N SER A 42 3.42 -0.23 7.36
CA SER A 42 4.13 -0.83 6.23
C SER A 42 3.22 -1.05 5.03
N ILE A 43 3.79 -0.84 3.84
CA ILE A 43 3.16 -1.22 2.57
C ILE A 43 4.11 -2.17 1.85
N THR A 44 3.59 -3.30 1.39
CA THR A 44 4.34 -4.26 0.59
C THR A 44 3.63 -4.53 -0.74
N ASN A 45 4.39 -4.66 -1.81
CA ASN A 45 3.86 -4.97 -3.14
C ASN A 45 4.39 -6.34 -3.58
N PHE A 46 3.48 -7.30 -3.68
CA PHE A 46 3.76 -8.63 -4.24
C PHE A 46 3.15 -8.81 -5.64
N GLY A 47 2.35 -7.85 -6.09
CA GLY A 47 1.73 -7.85 -7.41
C GLY A 47 2.73 -7.70 -8.55
N SER A 48 3.90 -7.10 -8.30
CA SER A 48 5.00 -7.02 -9.28
C SER A 48 5.56 -8.39 -9.68
N PHE A 49 5.29 -9.43 -8.88
CA PHE A 49 5.63 -10.84 -9.18
C PHE A 49 4.41 -11.65 -9.65
N GLY A 50 3.27 -10.99 -9.90
CA GLY A 50 2.07 -11.61 -10.43
C GLY A 50 1.12 -12.19 -9.37
N SER A 51 1.36 -11.97 -8.08
CA SER A 51 0.47 -12.45 -7.03
C SER A 51 -0.80 -11.59 -6.93
N LEU A 52 -1.96 -12.22 -6.99
CA LEU A 52 -3.26 -11.55 -6.92
C LEU A 52 -3.58 -11.09 -5.50
N ILE A 53 -3.40 -11.97 -4.52
CA ILE A 53 -3.69 -11.75 -3.10
C ILE A 53 -2.52 -12.32 -2.28
N GLY A 54 -2.18 -11.65 -1.18
CA GLY A 54 -1.20 -12.11 -0.22
C GLY A 54 -1.60 -11.76 1.20
N THR A 55 -1.02 -12.48 2.15
CA THR A 55 -1.18 -12.25 3.59
C THR A 55 0.16 -11.83 4.17
N PRO A 56 0.52 -10.55 4.11
CA PRO A 56 1.83 -10.09 4.58
C PRO A 56 1.95 -10.22 6.09
N VAL A 57 3.17 -10.49 6.56
CA VAL A 57 3.48 -10.57 7.99
C VAL A 57 3.74 -9.18 8.53
N ILE A 58 3.15 -8.87 9.69
CA ILE A 58 3.29 -7.58 10.36
C ILE A 58 4.74 -7.37 10.79
N ASN A 59 5.30 -6.21 10.46
CA ASN A 59 6.63 -5.79 10.89
C ASN A 59 6.54 -5.16 12.29
N GLN A 60 6.67 -5.97 13.34
CA GLN A 60 6.60 -5.49 14.72
C GLN A 60 7.65 -4.40 15.03
N PRO A 61 7.31 -3.40 15.87
CA PRO A 61 6.11 -3.25 16.69
C PRO A 61 4.93 -2.57 15.98
N GLN A 62 4.95 -2.42 14.67
CA GLN A 62 3.78 -1.92 13.91
C GLN A 62 2.58 -2.85 14.13
N VAL A 63 1.39 -2.32 13.97
CA VAL A 63 0.14 -3.06 14.24
C VAL A 63 -0.59 -3.51 12.97
N ALA A 64 -0.15 -3.04 11.80
CA ALA A 64 -0.74 -3.42 10.52
C ALA A 64 0.24 -3.27 9.36
N ILE A 65 -0.04 -3.99 8.28
CA ILE A 65 0.66 -3.92 7.00
C ILE A 65 -0.33 -4.07 5.85
N LEU A 66 -0.23 -3.18 4.86
CA LEU A 66 -1.02 -3.23 3.63
C LEU A 66 -0.26 -3.98 2.54
N GLY A 67 -0.90 -4.96 1.95
CA GLY A 67 -0.40 -5.70 0.79
C GLY A 67 -1.09 -5.25 -0.49
N ILE A 68 -0.31 -5.04 -1.55
CA ILE A 68 -0.77 -4.64 -2.89
C ILE A 68 -0.57 -5.82 -3.83
N GLY A 69 -1.67 -6.32 -4.41
CA GLY A 69 -1.66 -7.36 -5.43
C GLY A 69 -1.39 -6.83 -6.83
N THR A 70 -1.39 -7.74 -7.80
CA THR A 70 -1.26 -7.37 -9.22
C THR A 70 -2.47 -6.57 -9.71
N VAL A 71 -2.24 -5.79 -10.76
CA VAL A 71 -3.30 -5.05 -11.47
C VAL A 71 -3.62 -5.80 -12.75
N ASP A 72 -4.81 -6.41 -12.81
CA ASP A 72 -5.24 -7.22 -13.95
C ASP A 72 -6.57 -6.73 -14.54
N LYS A 73 -6.74 -6.96 -15.84
CA LYS A 73 -8.02 -6.75 -16.52
C LYS A 73 -9.01 -7.80 -16.05
N THR A 74 -10.09 -7.34 -15.42
CA THR A 74 -11.10 -8.21 -14.81
C THR A 74 -12.49 -7.80 -15.26
N PRO A 75 -13.38 -8.75 -15.61
CA PRO A 75 -14.78 -8.45 -15.85
C PRO A 75 -15.46 -8.10 -14.53
N VAL A 76 -16.15 -6.98 -14.50
CA VAL A 76 -16.88 -6.47 -13.33
C VAL A 76 -18.28 -6.03 -13.75
N VAL A 77 -19.18 -5.96 -12.79
CA VAL A 77 -20.53 -5.43 -13.02
C VAL A 77 -20.57 -3.94 -12.67
N ILE A 78 -20.99 -3.13 -13.64
CA ILE A 78 -21.21 -1.67 -13.47
C ILE A 78 -22.57 -1.35 -14.07
N ASP A 79 -23.49 -0.79 -13.27
CA ASP A 79 -24.83 -0.43 -13.68
C ASP A 79 -25.57 -1.59 -14.39
N ASP A 80 -25.52 -2.78 -13.77
CA ASP A 80 -26.08 -4.05 -14.29
C ASP A 80 -25.52 -4.53 -15.63
N ALA A 81 -24.42 -3.96 -16.11
CA ALA A 81 -23.71 -4.37 -17.31
C ALA A 81 -22.32 -4.93 -16.97
N ILE A 82 -21.85 -5.91 -17.78
CA ILE A 82 -20.49 -6.43 -17.68
C ILE A 82 -19.53 -5.44 -18.33
N ALA A 83 -18.53 -5.01 -17.59
CA ALA A 83 -17.48 -4.13 -18.07
C ALA A 83 -16.10 -4.69 -17.72
N ILE A 84 -15.08 -4.34 -18.53
CA ILE A 84 -13.69 -4.69 -18.24
C ILE A 84 -13.05 -3.50 -17.53
N ARG A 85 -12.45 -3.76 -16.37
CA ARG A 85 -11.70 -2.76 -15.59
C ARG A 85 -10.37 -3.30 -15.13
N SER A 86 -9.43 -2.41 -14.88
CA SER A 86 -8.19 -2.75 -14.18
C SER A 86 -8.48 -2.86 -12.69
N ILE A 87 -8.34 -4.05 -12.13
CA ILE A 87 -8.63 -4.34 -10.72
C ILE A 87 -7.34 -4.68 -10.01
N CYS A 88 -7.17 -4.13 -8.82
CA CYS A 88 -6.11 -4.47 -7.88
C CYS A 88 -6.73 -4.90 -6.56
N HIS A 89 -6.27 -6.03 -6.02
CA HIS A 89 -6.66 -6.48 -4.69
C HIS A 89 -5.70 -5.91 -3.65
N LEU A 90 -6.27 -5.32 -2.61
CA LEU A 90 -5.54 -4.88 -1.43
C LEU A 90 -5.87 -5.79 -0.27
N SER A 91 -4.87 -6.17 0.52
CA SER A 91 -5.03 -6.98 1.73
C SER A 91 -4.41 -6.28 2.93
N LEU A 92 -5.05 -6.36 4.08
CA LEU A 92 -4.58 -5.80 5.34
C LEU A 92 -4.37 -6.93 6.34
N SER A 93 -3.12 -7.09 6.81
CA SER A 93 -2.84 -7.87 8.02
C SER A 93 -2.75 -6.91 9.19
N PHE A 94 -3.41 -7.23 10.30
CA PHE A 94 -3.46 -6.38 11.48
C PHE A 94 -3.43 -7.18 12.78
N ASP A 95 -2.98 -6.54 13.85
CA ASP A 95 -2.95 -7.13 15.20
C ASP A 95 -4.36 -7.08 15.82
N HIS A 96 -5.05 -8.22 15.81
CA HIS A 96 -6.42 -8.34 16.28
C HIS A 96 -6.58 -8.15 17.80
N ARG A 97 -5.48 -8.03 18.53
CA ARG A 97 -5.51 -7.65 19.96
C ARG A 97 -5.76 -6.15 20.15
N LEU A 98 -5.47 -5.33 19.13
CA LEU A 98 -5.57 -3.87 19.15
C LEU A 98 -6.63 -3.34 18.17
N ILE A 99 -6.85 -4.05 17.07
CA ILE A 99 -7.74 -3.65 15.98
C ILE A 99 -8.77 -4.76 15.79
N ASP A 100 -10.05 -4.41 15.85
CA ASP A 100 -11.13 -5.35 15.52
C ASP A 100 -11.44 -5.36 14.01
N GLY A 101 -12.28 -6.31 13.59
CA GLY A 101 -12.68 -6.45 12.20
C GLY A 101 -13.41 -5.22 11.67
N ALA A 102 -14.27 -4.61 12.48
CA ALA A 102 -15.05 -3.43 12.06
C ALA A 102 -14.14 -2.24 11.76
N LEU A 103 -13.14 -1.97 12.59
CA LEU A 103 -12.17 -0.89 12.37
C LEU A 103 -11.29 -1.17 11.15
N ALA A 104 -10.82 -2.42 10.99
CA ALA A 104 -10.03 -2.81 9.83
C ALA A 104 -10.81 -2.63 8.52
N ASP A 105 -12.08 -3.05 8.47
CA ASP A 105 -12.93 -2.93 7.29
C ASP A 105 -13.26 -1.47 6.98
N GLN A 106 -13.50 -0.63 7.99
CA GLN A 106 -13.70 0.80 7.80
C GLN A 106 -12.45 1.48 7.22
N PHE A 107 -11.27 1.12 7.70
CA PHE A 107 -10.01 1.62 7.17
C PHE A 107 -9.85 1.22 5.69
N MET A 108 -10.05 -0.05 5.35
CA MET A 108 -9.92 -0.53 3.97
C MET A 108 -10.97 0.08 3.04
N THR A 109 -12.19 0.26 3.53
CA THR A 109 -13.26 0.97 2.79
C THR A 109 -12.85 2.41 2.49
N LYS A 110 -12.26 3.11 3.46
CA LYS A 110 -11.77 4.48 3.27
C LYS A 110 -10.63 4.54 2.26
N VAL A 111 -9.67 3.62 2.34
CA VAL A 111 -8.58 3.50 1.36
C VAL A 111 -9.14 3.31 -0.06
N LYS A 112 -10.09 2.37 -0.22
CA LYS A 112 -10.76 2.13 -1.50
C LYS A 112 -11.43 3.39 -2.04
N GLN A 113 -12.24 4.07 -1.22
CA GLN A 113 -12.95 5.30 -1.61
C GLN A 113 -11.99 6.40 -2.07
N VAL A 114 -10.87 6.58 -1.37
CA VAL A 114 -9.86 7.59 -1.75
C VAL A 114 -9.21 7.23 -3.08
N LEU A 115 -8.83 5.97 -3.27
CA LEU A 115 -8.17 5.53 -4.51
C LEU A 115 -9.11 5.58 -5.72
N GLU A 116 -10.36 5.14 -5.57
CA GLU A 116 -11.34 5.13 -6.65
C GLU A 116 -11.86 6.54 -6.99
N GLY A 117 -11.90 7.44 -6.01
CA GLY A 117 -12.29 8.84 -6.18
C GLY A 117 -11.14 9.81 -6.46
N TRP A 118 -9.92 9.31 -6.69
CA TRP A 118 -8.76 10.15 -6.91
C TRP A 118 -8.87 10.98 -8.18
N SER A 119 -8.83 12.28 -8.04
CA SER A 119 -9.00 13.25 -9.14
C SER A 119 -7.90 14.30 -9.22
N GLU A 120 -6.85 14.20 -8.39
CA GLU A 120 -5.74 15.16 -8.45
C GLU A 120 -4.90 14.94 -9.70
N GLU A 121 -4.66 16.01 -10.45
CA GLU A 121 -3.64 16.00 -11.50
C GLU A 121 -2.26 15.93 -10.82
N VAL A 122 -1.55 14.85 -11.09
CA VAL A 122 -0.16 14.66 -10.63
C VAL A 122 0.74 15.22 -11.74
N LEU A 123 0.99 16.51 -11.71
CA LEU A 123 1.96 17.20 -12.59
C LEU A 123 3.17 17.64 -11.79
#